data_cfc0a2ee18cdfe6060a47f652bfbcc2e
#
_entry.id   cfc0a2ee18cdfe6060a47f652bfbcc2e
#
_cell.length_a   1.000
_cell.length_b   1.000
_cell.length_c   1.000
_cell.angle_alpha   90.00
_cell.angle_beta   90.00
_cell.angle_gamma   90.00
#
_symmetry.space_group_name_H-M   'P 1'
#
loop_
_entity.id
_entity.type
_entity.pdbx_description
1 polymer ?
#
loop_
_entity_poly.entity_id
_entity_poly.type
_entity_poly.pdbx_seq_one_letter_code
_entity_poly.pdbx_strand_id
1 'polypeptide(L)'
;MIEKHIVLEDIDPIIFYGVNNVNMQMIKALYPKLRIVARGNVIKVMGDEEEMCAFEEHILAMEKHCAKYNSLKEEDILAIIKGNKPENKDHGDVIVYSITGKPITARSENQQKLVKAYQEKDMIFAVGPAGSGKTYTSIALAVQRLQIRVNLFFHISRKETQLFTGFFSRAA
;
A
#
# COMPACT_ATOMS: atom_id res chain seq x y z
N MET A 1 7.04 6.43 -30.26
CA MET A 1 6.24 6.94 -29.13
C MET A 1 5.24 5.85 -28.77
N ILE A 2 5.40 5.23 -27.65
CA ILE A 2 4.60 4.08 -27.20
C ILE A 2 3.63 4.59 -26.12
N GLU A 3 2.44 4.00 -26.06
CA GLU A 3 1.44 4.27 -25.04
C GLU A 3 1.25 3.05 -24.16
N LYS A 4 1.24 3.21 -22.83
CA LYS A 4 1.02 2.14 -21.86
C LYS A 4 0.02 2.57 -20.79
N HIS A 5 -0.75 1.61 -20.31
CA HIS A 5 -1.69 1.80 -19.22
C HIS A 5 -1.23 0.97 -18.02
N ILE A 6 -0.99 1.65 -16.90
CA ILE A 6 -0.64 1.02 -15.63
C ILE A 6 -1.87 1.13 -14.73
N VAL A 7 -2.33 0.00 -14.21
CA VAL A 7 -3.50 -0.06 -13.32
C VAL A 7 -3.01 -0.23 -11.90
N LEU A 8 -3.38 0.68 -11.01
CA LEU A 8 -3.14 0.56 -9.58
C LEU A 8 -4.14 -0.45 -9.01
N GLU A 9 -3.64 -1.60 -8.54
CA GLU A 9 -4.50 -2.73 -8.25
C GLU A 9 -4.85 -2.88 -6.77
N ASP A 10 -3.89 -2.74 -5.88
CA ASP A 10 -4.03 -3.12 -4.46
C ASP A 10 -4.06 -1.93 -3.50
N ILE A 11 -4.22 -0.71 -4.02
CA ILE A 11 -4.14 0.51 -3.23
C ILE A 11 -5.26 1.49 -3.58
N ASP A 12 -5.63 2.32 -2.60
CA ASP A 12 -6.52 3.45 -2.85
C ASP A 12 -5.78 4.53 -3.67
N PRO A 13 -6.27 4.87 -4.88
CA PRO A 13 -5.68 5.91 -5.70
C PRO A 13 -5.51 7.26 -4.98
N ILE A 14 -6.38 7.58 -4.03
CA ILE A 14 -6.30 8.82 -3.24
C ILE A 14 -5.04 8.83 -2.38
N ILE A 15 -4.67 7.69 -1.80
CA ILE A 15 -3.46 7.56 -0.99
C ILE A 15 -2.22 7.66 -1.88
N PHE A 16 -2.24 7.01 -3.03
CA PHE A 16 -1.13 7.03 -3.97
C PHE A 16 -0.89 8.42 -4.57
N TYR A 17 -1.96 9.07 -5.05
CA TYR A 17 -1.84 10.40 -5.67
C TYR A 17 -1.60 11.51 -4.64
N GLY A 18 -1.94 11.26 -3.37
CA GLY A 18 -1.88 12.24 -2.29
C GLY A 18 -3.02 13.27 -2.34
N VAL A 19 -3.16 14.04 -1.27
CA VAL A 19 -4.15 15.12 -1.19
C VAL A 19 -3.90 16.13 -2.31
N ASN A 20 -4.93 16.48 -3.06
CA ASN A 20 -4.82 17.38 -4.24
C ASN A 20 -3.84 16.88 -5.32
N ASN A 21 -3.59 15.57 -5.41
CA ASN A 21 -2.68 14.95 -6.37
C ASN A 21 -1.22 15.44 -6.25
N VAL A 22 -0.76 15.86 -5.07
CA VAL A 22 0.60 16.38 -4.85
C VAL A 22 1.66 15.37 -5.27
N ASN A 23 1.52 14.10 -4.85
CA ASN A 23 2.45 13.03 -5.23
C ASN A 23 2.51 12.83 -6.75
N MET A 24 1.35 12.84 -7.42
CA MET A 24 1.30 12.69 -8.87
C MET A 24 1.91 13.88 -9.60
N GLN A 25 1.73 15.11 -9.09
CA GLN A 25 2.38 16.30 -9.65
C GLN A 25 3.90 16.20 -9.53
N MET A 26 4.39 15.73 -8.39
CA MET A 26 5.82 15.50 -8.16
C MET A 26 6.38 14.42 -9.10
N ILE A 27 5.67 13.29 -9.24
CA ILE A 27 6.07 12.22 -10.17
C ILE A 27 6.15 12.76 -11.60
N LYS A 28 5.16 13.55 -12.06
CA LYS A 28 5.20 14.18 -13.38
C LYS A 28 6.39 15.12 -13.56
N ALA A 29 6.76 15.87 -12.53
CA ALA A 29 7.91 16.77 -12.57
C ALA A 29 9.25 16.02 -12.67
N LEU A 30 9.33 14.82 -12.10
CA LEU A 30 10.52 13.97 -12.16
C LEU A 30 10.69 13.23 -13.49
N TYR A 31 9.61 13.14 -14.31
CA TYR A 31 9.63 12.51 -15.64
C TYR A 31 9.14 13.48 -16.72
N PRO A 32 9.88 14.56 -17.01
CA PRO A 32 9.43 15.61 -17.92
C PRO A 32 9.28 15.16 -19.38
N LYS A 33 9.95 14.09 -19.78
CA LYS A 33 9.86 13.52 -21.12
C LYS A 33 8.65 12.60 -21.31
N LEU A 34 8.01 12.18 -20.23
CA LEU A 34 6.83 11.33 -20.29
C LEU A 34 5.56 12.17 -20.17
N ARG A 35 4.60 11.88 -21.03
CA ARG A 35 3.25 12.43 -20.89
C ARG A 35 2.40 11.51 -20.02
N ILE A 36 2.16 11.91 -18.78
CA ILE A 36 1.48 11.11 -17.77
C ILE A 36 0.09 11.68 -17.48
N VAL A 37 -0.94 10.86 -17.60
CA VAL A 37 -2.34 11.20 -17.30
C VAL A 37 -2.88 10.15 -16.35
N ALA A 38 -3.28 10.56 -15.14
CA ALA A 38 -3.88 9.69 -14.14
C ALA A 38 -5.39 9.93 -14.07
N ARG A 39 -6.20 8.88 -14.12
CA ARG A 39 -7.66 8.92 -13.95
C ARG A 39 -8.15 7.70 -13.19
N GLY A 40 -8.75 7.93 -12.02
CA GLY A 40 -9.15 6.83 -11.13
C GLY A 40 -7.95 5.98 -10.74
N ASN A 41 -8.00 4.69 -10.99
CA ASN A 41 -6.91 3.75 -10.73
C ASN A 41 -6.00 3.49 -11.94
N VAL A 42 -6.18 4.21 -13.05
CA VAL A 42 -5.41 4.02 -14.28
C VAL A 42 -4.45 5.19 -14.51
N ILE A 43 -3.18 4.87 -14.69
CA ILE A 43 -2.13 5.80 -15.10
C ILE A 43 -1.79 5.49 -16.55
N LYS A 44 -2.12 6.43 -17.43
CA LYS A 44 -1.76 6.39 -18.84
C LYS A 44 -0.44 7.13 -19.03
N VAL A 45 0.54 6.48 -19.61
CA VAL A 45 1.87 7.03 -19.88
C VAL A 45 2.20 6.91 -21.37
N MET A 46 2.80 7.96 -21.93
CA MET A 46 3.26 8.02 -23.33
C MET A 46 4.67 8.59 -23.34
N GLY A 47 5.58 7.95 -24.09
CA GLY A 47 6.97 8.39 -24.21
C GLY A 47 7.86 7.39 -24.93
N ASP A 48 9.15 7.46 -24.64
CA ASP A 48 10.15 6.53 -25.16
C ASP A 48 10.19 5.26 -24.30
N GLU A 49 10.55 4.14 -24.90
CA GLU A 49 10.47 2.81 -24.29
C GLU A 49 11.36 2.67 -23.05
N GLU A 50 12.57 3.17 -23.10
CA GLU A 50 13.52 3.09 -21.98
C GLU A 50 13.01 3.85 -20.74
N GLU A 51 12.52 5.08 -20.93
CA GLU A 51 11.98 5.89 -19.84
C GLU A 51 10.66 5.31 -19.28
N MET A 52 9.86 4.68 -20.15
CA MET A 52 8.61 4.02 -19.70
C MET A 52 8.89 2.79 -18.87
N CYS A 53 9.91 1.97 -19.20
CA CYS A 53 10.29 0.82 -18.38
C CYS A 53 10.75 1.25 -16.99
N ALA A 54 11.63 2.24 -16.89
CA ALA A 54 12.07 2.78 -15.61
C ALA A 54 10.90 3.38 -14.79
N PHE A 55 10.00 4.11 -15.46
CA PHE A 55 8.81 4.66 -14.84
C PHE A 55 7.90 3.56 -14.26
N GLU A 56 7.66 2.50 -15.02
CA GLU A 56 6.83 1.37 -14.59
C GLU A 56 7.40 0.66 -13.36
N GLU A 57 8.72 0.39 -13.35
CA GLU A 57 9.40 -0.20 -12.20
C GLU A 57 9.26 0.67 -10.94
N HIS A 58 9.41 1.99 -11.09
CA HIS A 58 9.25 2.92 -9.96
C HIS A 58 7.80 3.00 -9.48
N ILE A 59 6.80 3.04 -10.38
CA ILE A 59 5.38 3.01 -10.00
C ILE A 59 5.06 1.72 -9.26
N LEU A 60 5.53 0.57 -9.73
CA LEU A 60 5.32 -0.73 -9.06
C LEU A 60 5.98 -0.77 -7.66
N ALA A 61 7.16 -0.18 -7.53
CA ALA A 61 7.82 -0.06 -6.23
C ALA A 61 7.06 0.86 -5.26
N MET A 62 6.54 1.99 -5.76
CA MET A 62 5.69 2.91 -5.00
C MET A 62 4.37 2.26 -4.59
N GLU A 63 3.77 1.47 -5.49
CA GLU A 63 2.55 0.71 -5.22
C GLU A 63 2.77 -0.30 -4.08
N LYS A 64 3.83 -1.10 -4.14
CA LYS A 64 4.21 -2.03 -3.08
C LYS A 64 4.47 -1.32 -1.74
N HIS A 65 5.12 -0.17 -1.78
CA HIS A 65 5.34 0.66 -0.59
C HIS A 65 4.00 1.15 -0.02
N CYS A 66 3.12 1.67 -0.87
CA CYS A 66 1.80 2.15 -0.49
C CYS A 66 0.92 1.03 0.11
N ALA A 67 0.91 -0.15 -0.50
CA ALA A 67 0.19 -1.32 -0.02
C ALA A 67 0.66 -1.75 1.38
N LYS A 68 1.97 -1.65 1.64
CA LYS A 68 2.56 -2.04 2.92
C LYS A 68 2.32 -1.00 4.03
N TYR A 69 2.49 0.28 3.72
CA TYR A 69 2.52 1.36 4.73
C TYR A 69 1.27 2.24 4.72
N ASN A 70 0.34 2.01 3.78
CA ASN A 70 -0.87 2.80 3.55
C ASN A 70 -0.58 4.32 3.47
N SER A 71 0.59 4.66 2.95
CA SER A 71 1.10 6.03 2.83
C SER A 71 2.19 6.10 1.78
N LEU A 72 2.24 7.21 1.07
CA LEU A 72 3.32 7.55 0.13
C LEU A 72 3.67 9.02 0.34
N LYS A 73 4.86 9.29 0.86
CA LYS A 73 5.36 10.64 1.09
C LYS A 73 6.35 11.05 0.00
N GLU A 74 6.61 12.34 -0.12
CA GLU A 74 7.59 12.88 -1.07
C GLU A 74 8.99 12.27 -0.88
N GLU A 75 9.40 12.06 0.39
CA GLU A 75 10.68 11.43 0.73
C GLU A 75 10.77 9.99 0.19
N ASP A 76 9.67 9.23 0.28
CA ASP A 76 9.59 7.86 -0.19
C ASP A 76 9.69 7.80 -1.73
N ILE A 77 9.00 8.71 -2.43
CA ILE A 77 9.04 8.84 -3.88
C ILE A 77 10.47 9.10 -4.34
N LEU A 78 11.16 10.07 -3.72
CA LEU A 78 12.54 10.41 -4.06
C LEU A 78 13.51 9.26 -3.77
N ALA A 79 13.33 8.55 -2.65
CA ALA A 79 14.15 7.42 -2.30
C ALA A 79 14.01 6.27 -3.33
N ILE A 80 12.78 5.94 -3.71
CA ILE A 80 12.49 4.89 -4.68
C ILE A 80 13.12 5.22 -6.05
N ILE A 81 12.95 6.46 -6.54
CA ILE A 81 13.49 6.88 -7.83
C ILE A 81 15.02 6.88 -7.84
N LYS A 82 15.67 7.19 -6.70
CA LYS A 82 17.13 7.12 -6.54
C LYS A 82 17.66 5.70 -6.35
N GLY A 83 16.79 4.68 -6.41
CA GLY A 83 17.17 3.29 -6.15
C GLY A 83 17.50 2.97 -4.69
N ASN A 84 17.26 3.92 -3.80
CA ASN A 84 17.42 3.72 -2.37
C ASN A 84 16.13 3.07 -1.82
N LYS A 85 16.30 2.14 -0.91
CA LYS A 85 15.13 1.69 -0.11
C LYS A 85 14.69 2.91 0.71
N PRO A 86 13.38 3.30 0.63
CA PRO A 86 12.88 4.33 1.53
C PRO A 86 13.32 4.00 2.94
N GLU A 87 13.94 4.96 3.62
CA GLU A 87 14.38 4.76 5.01
C GLU A 87 13.15 4.43 5.83
N ASN A 88 12.93 3.15 6.00
CA ASN A 88 12.08 2.68 7.06
C ASN A 88 12.77 3.11 8.35
N LYS A 89 12.37 4.23 8.92
CA LYS A 89 12.49 4.38 10.36
C LYS A 89 11.67 3.22 10.88
N ASP A 90 12.38 2.14 11.20
CA ASP A 90 11.81 0.94 11.81
C ASP A 90 11.01 1.41 13.01
N HIS A 91 9.76 1.70 12.78
CA HIS A 91 8.77 1.76 13.82
C HIS A 91 8.51 0.30 14.17
N GLY A 92 9.52 -0.32 14.82
CA GLY A 92 9.35 -1.63 15.43
C GLY A 92 8.00 -1.61 16.12
N ASP A 93 7.15 -2.58 15.85
CA ASP A 93 5.81 -2.72 16.43
C ASP A 93 4.70 -1.80 15.83
N VAL A 94 4.78 -1.40 14.56
CA VAL A 94 3.63 -0.79 13.87
C VAL A 94 2.53 -1.85 13.72
N ILE A 95 1.39 -1.58 14.33
CA ILE A 95 0.21 -2.44 14.24
C ILE A 95 -0.54 -2.19 12.93
N VAL A 96 -0.83 -0.92 12.65
CA VAL A 96 -1.59 -0.50 11.46
C VAL A 96 -1.30 0.98 11.18
N TYR A 97 -1.52 1.43 9.94
CA TYR A 97 -1.46 2.84 9.58
C TYR A 97 -2.86 3.44 9.59
N SER A 98 -2.99 4.66 10.11
CA SER A 98 -4.23 5.43 10.07
C SER A 98 -4.54 5.89 8.64
N ILE A 99 -5.75 6.38 8.38
CA ILE A 99 -6.14 6.98 7.10
C ILE A 99 -5.21 8.13 6.67
N THR A 100 -4.61 8.83 7.64
CA THR A 100 -3.65 9.91 7.40
C THR A 100 -2.21 9.42 7.23
N GLY A 101 -1.98 8.11 7.12
CA GLY A 101 -0.64 7.51 7.01
C GLY A 101 0.20 7.55 8.30
N LYS A 102 -0.38 7.93 9.44
CA LYS A 102 0.34 7.91 10.72
C LYS A 102 0.39 6.48 11.29
N PRO A 103 1.58 6.00 11.73
CA PRO A 103 1.70 4.67 12.30
C PRO A 103 1.04 4.61 13.68
N ILE A 104 0.27 3.56 13.89
CA ILE A 104 -0.28 3.16 15.20
C ILE A 104 0.61 2.06 15.74
N THR A 105 1.36 2.37 16.79
CA THR A 105 2.39 1.50 17.38
C THR A 105 2.03 1.05 18.79
N ALA A 106 2.57 -0.08 19.19
CA ALA A 106 2.53 -0.52 20.59
C ALA A 106 3.55 0.29 21.40
N ARG A 107 3.05 1.22 22.24
CA ARG A 107 3.88 2.19 22.97
C ARG A 107 4.43 1.67 24.29
N SER A 108 3.82 0.65 24.88
CA SER A 108 4.22 0.06 26.17
C SER A 108 4.54 -1.42 26.01
N GLU A 109 5.38 -1.97 26.90
CA GLU A 109 5.71 -3.39 26.91
C GLU A 109 4.46 -4.29 26.98
N ASN A 110 3.43 -3.89 27.74
CA ASN A 110 2.20 -4.65 27.84
C ASN A 110 1.39 -4.62 26.53
N GLN A 111 1.42 -3.52 25.78
CA GLN A 111 0.83 -3.46 24.44
C GLN A 111 1.61 -4.34 23.45
N GLN A 112 2.94 -4.36 23.55
CA GLN A 112 3.79 -5.25 22.73
C GLN A 112 3.53 -6.72 23.04
N LYS A 113 3.38 -7.08 24.33
CA LYS A 113 2.97 -8.44 24.75
C LYS A 113 1.59 -8.81 24.17
N LEU A 114 0.64 -7.87 24.15
CA LEU A 114 -0.67 -8.08 23.54
C LEU A 114 -0.58 -8.33 22.04
N VAL A 115 0.26 -7.56 21.32
CA VAL A 115 0.51 -7.74 19.87
C VAL A 115 1.12 -9.11 19.59
N LYS A 116 2.12 -9.54 20.36
CA LYS A 116 2.74 -10.88 20.22
C LYS A 116 1.73 -11.98 20.50
N ALA A 117 0.98 -11.88 21.60
CA ALA A 117 -0.04 -12.86 21.95
C ALA A 117 -1.12 -12.98 20.85
N TYR A 118 -1.48 -11.88 20.19
CA TYR A 118 -2.45 -11.86 19.11
C TYR A 118 -1.99 -12.67 17.88
N GLN A 119 -0.72 -12.75 17.63
CA GLN A 119 -0.16 -13.56 16.54
C GLN A 119 -0.16 -15.05 16.81
N GLU A 120 -0.12 -15.44 18.10
CA GLU A 120 0.10 -16.83 18.54
C GLU A 120 -1.18 -17.49 19.10
N LYS A 121 -2.16 -16.72 19.56
CA LYS A 121 -3.30 -17.23 20.33
C LYS A 121 -4.63 -16.92 19.67
N ASP A 122 -5.55 -17.87 19.72
CA ASP A 122 -6.91 -17.71 19.19
C ASP A 122 -7.80 -16.84 20.08
N MET A 123 -7.53 -16.80 21.38
CA MET A 123 -8.30 -16.02 22.37
C MET A 123 -7.36 -15.33 23.35
N ILE A 124 -7.64 -14.06 23.64
CA ILE A 124 -6.82 -13.22 24.53
C ILE A 124 -7.73 -12.41 25.45
N PHE A 125 -7.40 -12.37 26.73
CA PHE A 125 -8.01 -11.50 27.71
C PHE A 125 -7.04 -10.39 28.11
N ALA A 126 -7.35 -9.14 27.78
CA ALA A 126 -6.55 -7.97 28.15
C ALA A 126 -7.11 -7.32 29.41
N VAL A 127 -6.44 -7.52 30.54
CA VAL A 127 -6.80 -6.95 31.84
C VAL A 127 -5.81 -5.86 32.25
N GLY A 128 -6.30 -4.79 32.85
CA GLY A 128 -5.46 -3.68 33.32
C GLY A 128 -6.26 -2.42 33.63
N PRO A 129 -5.64 -1.39 34.24
CA PRO A 129 -6.30 -0.16 34.66
C PRO A 129 -6.89 0.63 33.48
N ALA A 130 -7.83 1.53 33.76
CA ALA A 130 -8.35 2.45 32.77
C ALA A 130 -7.22 3.32 32.15
N GLY A 131 -7.34 3.68 30.88
CA GLY A 131 -6.34 4.50 30.19
C GLY A 131 -5.07 3.77 29.73
N SER A 132 -4.90 2.47 30.00
CA SER A 132 -3.72 1.70 29.54
C SER A 132 -3.69 1.36 28.03
N GLY A 133 -4.68 1.83 27.27
CA GLY A 133 -4.74 1.64 25.81
C GLY A 133 -5.23 0.27 25.35
N LYS A 134 -5.82 -0.55 26.21
CA LYS A 134 -6.35 -1.89 25.85
C LYS A 134 -7.28 -1.87 24.65
N THR A 135 -8.34 -1.08 24.75
CA THR A 135 -9.35 -0.95 23.67
C THR A 135 -8.73 -0.40 22.38
N TYR A 136 -7.89 0.61 22.50
CA TYR A 136 -7.21 1.22 21.35
C TYR A 136 -6.34 0.20 20.61
N THR A 137 -5.49 -0.54 21.32
CA THR A 137 -4.62 -1.57 20.75
C THR A 137 -5.43 -2.73 20.17
N SER A 138 -6.50 -3.17 20.86
CA SER A 138 -7.36 -4.25 20.36
C SER A 138 -8.09 -3.86 19.06
N ILE A 139 -8.59 -2.62 18.95
CA ILE A 139 -9.22 -2.13 17.73
C ILE A 139 -8.19 -2.03 16.61
N ALA A 140 -6.99 -1.53 16.88
CA ALA A 140 -5.92 -1.45 15.87
C ALA A 140 -5.56 -2.85 15.32
N LEU A 141 -5.46 -3.87 16.17
CA LEU A 141 -5.23 -5.26 15.76
C LEU A 141 -6.39 -5.84 14.94
N ALA A 142 -7.63 -5.52 15.31
CA ALA A 142 -8.81 -5.95 14.55
C ALA A 142 -8.83 -5.34 13.14
N VAL A 143 -8.52 -4.04 13.02
CA VAL A 143 -8.42 -3.35 11.73
C VAL A 143 -7.30 -3.94 10.87
N GLN A 144 -6.12 -4.19 11.44
CA GLN A 144 -5.02 -4.87 10.74
C GLN A 144 -5.47 -6.22 10.16
N ARG A 145 -6.20 -7.01 10.93
CA ARG A 145 -6.68 -8.32 10.48
C ARG A 145 -7.71 -8.22 9.37
N LEU A 146 -8.59 -7.22 9.43
CA LEU A 146 -9.57 -6.96 8.38
C LEU A 146 -8.89 -6.53 7.08
N GLN A 147 -7.90 -5.67 7.14
CA GLN A 147 -7.14 -5.25 5.95
C GLN A 147 -6.45 -6.45 5.27
N ILE A 148 -5.81 -7.32 6.05
CA ILE A 148 -5.19 -8.55 5.51
C ILE A 148 -6.23 -9.46 4.85
N ARG A 149 -7.41 -9.64 5.46
CA ARG A 149 -8.48 -10.49 4.90
C ARG A 149 -9.10 -9.90 3.63
N VAL A 150 -9.32 -8.60 3.60
CA VAL A 150 -9.85 -7.90 2.43
C VAL A 150 -8.88 -8.05 1.26
N ASN A 151 -7.61 -7.81 1.45
CA ASN A 151 -6.59 -7.97 0.41
C ASN A 151 -6.53 -9.43 -0.08
N LEU A 152 -6.59 -10.41 0.83
CA LEU A 152 -6.61 -11.82 0.47
C LEU A 152 -7.87 -12.20 -0.35
N PHE A 153 -9.03 -11.67 0.03
CA PHE A 153 -10.29 -11.93 -0.69
C PHE A 153 -10.26 -11.38 -2.11
N PHE A 154 -9.77 -10.16 -2.31
CA PHE A 154 -9.59 -9.58 -3.64
C PHE A 154 -8.59 -10.37 -4.48
N HIS A 155 -7.53 -10.87 -3.87
CA HIS A 155 -6.51 -11.65 -4.57
C HIS A 155 -7.04 -13.04 -5.02
N ILE A 156 -7.84 -13.69 -4.20
CA ILE A 156 -8.49 -14.98 -4.52
C ILE A 156 -9.53 -14.78 -5.60
N SER A 157 -10.43 -13.80 -5.47
CA SER A 157 -11.46 -13.48 -6.44
C SER A 157 -10.89 -13.18 -7.83
N ARG A 158 -9.73 -12.55 -7.89
CA ARG A 158 -9.03 -12.21 -9.14
C ARG A 158 -8.43 -13.43 -9.84
N LYS A 159 -7.86 -14.38 -9.10
CA LYS A 159 -7.35 -15.64 -9.67
C LYS A 159 -8.46 -16.47 -10.29
N GLU A 160 -9.63 -16.50 -9.68
CA GLU A 160 -10.79 -17.20 -10.24
C GLU A 160 -11.31 -16.53 -11.50
N THR A 161 -11.31 -15.19 -11.59
CA THR A 161 -11.76 -14.48 -12.80
C THR A 161 -10.81 -14.71 -13.97
N GLN A 162 -9.49 -14.80 -13.74
CA GLN A 162 -8.52 -15.14 -14.79
C GLN A 162 -8.64 -16.58 -15.27
N LEU A 163 -8.99 -17.52 -14.40
CA LEU A 163 -9.27 -18.90 -14.78
C LEU A 163 -10.54 -19.02 -15.63
N PHE A 164 -11.57 -18.22 -15.32
CA PHE A 164 -12.84 -18.22 -16.09
C PHE A 164 -12.69 -17.61 -17.48
N THR A 165 -11.94 -16.52 -17.64
CA THR A 165 -11.67 -15.91 -18.96
C THR A 165 -10.81 -16.81 -19.84
N GLY A 166 -9.87 -17.57 -19.27
CA GLY A 166 -9.07 -18.56 -20.01
C GLY A 166 -9.88 -19.78 -20.52
N PHE A 167 -10.97 -20.10 -19.85
CA PHE A 167 -11.83 -21.23 -20.24
C PHE A 167 -12.76 -20.87 -21.42
N PHE A 168 -13.26 -19.65 -21.48
CA PHE A 168 -14.12 -19.18 -22.57
C PHE A 168 -13.38 -18.88 -23.89
N SER A 169 -12.09 -18.61 -23.84
CA SER A 169 -11.25 -18.36 -25.03
C SER A 169 -10.82 -19.65 -25.77
N ARG A 170 -11.07 -20.83 -25.19
CA ARG A 170 -10.75 -22.13 -25.84
C ARG A 170 -11.95 -22.83 -26.44
N ALA A 171 -13.15 -22.28 -26.36
CA ALA A 171 -14.38 -22.87 -26.85
C ALA A 171 -15.02 -22.08 -28.01
N ALA A 172 -14.28 -21.21 -28.69
CA ALA A 172 -14.70 -20.50 -29.89
C ALA A 172 -13.81 -20.89 -31.10
#